data_3916d50ffe90eaa96a79df1ecb1c4e2d
#
_entry.id   3916d50ffe90eaa96a79df1ecb1c4e2d
#
_cell.length_a   1.000
_cell.length_b   1.000
_cell.length_c   1.000
_cell.angle_alpha   90.00
_cell.angle_beta   90.00
_cell.angle_gamma   90.00
#
_symmetry.space_group_name_H-M   'P 1'
#
loop_
_entity.id
_entity.type
_entity.pdbx_description
1 polymer ?
#
loop_
_entity_poly.entity_id
_entity_poly.type
_entity_poly.pdbx_seq_one_letter_code
_entity_poly.pdbx_strand_id
1 'polypeptide(L)'
;MFENLTSRLNSVFAQLRKRGKLSEADVDAALREVRLALLEADVHYSVVKDFIARVRTRAVGVEVSQALNPAQQVIKIVHEELVNTLGEPGRINLTGEKPRVVMLCGLQGSGKTTMAGKLARRSEERRVGKECRSRW
;
A
#
# COMPACT_ATOMS: atom_id res chain seq x y z
N MET A 1 -3.02 -1.28 15.22
CA MET A 1 -2.44 -0.03 14.68
C MET A 1 -3.01 0.32 13.28
N PHE A 2 -3.09 -0.62 12.35
CA PHE A 2 -3.65 -0.36 11.01
C PHE A 2 -5.17 -0.28 10.92
N GLU A 3 -5.90 -0.75 11.93
CA GLU A 3 -7.37 -0.71 11.97
C GLU A 3 -7.91 0.72 11.90
N ASN A 4 -7.25 1.66 12.57
CA ASN A 4 -7.66 3.08 12.56
C ASN A 4 -7.49 3.72 11.19
N LEU A 5 -6.36 3.49 10.50
CA LEU A 5 -6.13 4.02 9.15
C LEU A 5 -7.13 3.43 8.16
N THR A 6 -7.32 2.11 8.18
CA THR A 6 -8.27 1.41 7.31
C THR A 6 -9.69 1.89 7.53
N SER A 7 -10.12 2.02 8.79
CA SER A 7 -11.45 2.52 9.17
C SER A 7 -11.68 3.95 8.68
N ARG A 8 -10.70 4.85 8.86
CA ARG A 8 -10.80 6.24 8.40
C ARG A 8 -10.85 6.34 6.88
N LEU A 9 -9.98 5.64 6.17
CA LEU A 9 -10.01 5.61 4.70
C LEU A 9 -11.34 5.07 4.18
N ASN A 10 -11.87 3.99 4.78
CA ASN A 10 -13.17 3.44 4.43
C ASN A 10 -14.31 4.44 4.67
N SER A 11 -14.27 5.20 5.76
CA SER A 11 -15.25 6.26 6.05
C SER A 11 -15.24 7.35 4.98
N VAL A 12 -14.07 7.84 4.62
CA VAL A 12 -13.90 8.86 3.55
C VAL A 12 -14.43 8.32 2.22
N PHE A 13 -14.09 7.10 1.85
CA PHE A 13 -14.54 6.48 0.61
C PHE A 13 -16.05 6.20 0.61
N ALA A 14 -16.63 5.84 1.74
CA ALA A 14 -18.08 5.68 1.87
C ALA A 14 -18.84 7.01 1.65
N GLN A 15 -18.28 8.12 2.14
CA GLN A 15 -18.85 9.45 1.90
C GLN A 15 -18.77 9.84 0.42
N LEU A 16 -17.64 9.60 -0.24
CA LEU A 16 -17.49 9.84 -1.68
C LEU A 16 -18.50 9.03 -2.52
N ARG A 17 -18.71 7.75 -2.17
CA ARG A 17 -19.65 6.86 -2.89
C ARG A 17 -21.10 7.32 -2.83
N LYS A 18 -21.50 8.04 -1.77
CA LYS A 18 -22.87 8.58 -1.63
C LYS A 18 -23.15 9.75 -2.57
N ARG A 19 -22.12 10.35 -3.16
CA ARG A 19 -22.23 11.50 -4.07
C ARG A 19 -22.21 11.00 -5.52
N GLY A 20 -23.29 11.28 -6.27
CA GLY A 20 -23.40 10.84 -7.67
C GLY A 20 -22.47 11.60 -8.63
N LYS A 21 -22.23 12.89 -8.36
CA LYS A 21 -21.25 13.74 -9.07
C LYS A 21 -20.25 14.26 -8.06
N LEU A 22 -18.99 14.28 -8.43
CA LEU A 22 -17.91 14.84 -7.62
C LEU A 22 -17.47 16.19 -8.21
N SER A 23 -17.48 17.23 -7.38
CA SER A 23 -16.81 18.50 -7.66
C SER A 23 -15.36 18.46 -7.21
N GLU A 24 -14.52 19.37 -7.71
CA GLU A 24 -13.14 19.54 -7.22
C GLU A 24 -13.11 19.80 -5.70
N ALA A 25 -14.06 20.57 -5.18
CA ALA A 25 -14.16 20.83 -3.75
C ALA A 25 -14.44 19.55 -2.93
N ASP A 26 -15.20 18.59 -3.47
CA ASP A 26 -15.47 17.31 -2.82
C ASP A 26 -14.22 16.44 -2.80
N VAL A 27 -13.45 16.43 -3.88
CA VAL A 27 -12.17 15.74 -3.98
C VAL A 27 -11.17 16.35 -2.97
N ASP A 28 -11.03 17.66 -2.93
CA ASP A 28 -10.15 18.37 -2.01
C ASP A 28 -10.53 18.14 -0.53
N ALA A 29 -11.83 18.06 -0.23
CA ALA A 29 -12.30 17.72 1.11
C ALA A 29 -11.91 16.29 1.50
N ALA A 30 -12.13 15.31 0.61
CA ALA A 30 -11.76 13.93 0.84
C ALA A 30 -10.23 13.76 0.99
N LEU A 31 -9.44 14.44 0.18
CA LEU A 31 -7.97 14.39 0.25
C LEU A 31 -7.43 15.01 1.54
N ARG A 32 -8.11 16.00 2.13
CA ARG A 32 -7.77 16.53 3.46
C ARG A 32 -7.92 15.45 4.54
N GLU A 33 -9.02 14.71 4.52
CA GLU A 33 -9.25 13.60 5.47
C GLU A 33 -8.23 12.46 5.27
N VAL A 34 -7.94 12.09 4.02
CA VAL A 34 -6.89 11.10 3.71
C VAL A 34 -5.54 11.56 4.24
N ARG A 35 -5.19 12.84 4.05
CA ARG A 35 -3.95 13.42 4.59
C ARG A 35 -3.87 13.30 6.12
N LEU A 36 -4.95 13.65 6.82
CA LEU A 36 -5.01 13.54 8.28
C LEU A 36 -4.83 12.08 8.73
N ALA A 37 -5.53 11.16 8.07
CA ALA A 37 -5.45 9.74 8.39
C ALA A 37 -4.02 9.17 8.22
N LEU A 38 -3.30 9.60 7.17
CA LEU A 38 -1.91 9.18 6.94
C LEU A 38 -0.95 9.78 7.98
N LEU A 39 -1.11 11.06 8.34
CA LEU A 39 -0.30 11.72 9.38
C LEU A 39 -0.52 11.10 10.76
N GLU A 40 -1.76 10.75 11.12
CA GLU A 40 -2.08 10.04 12.36
C GLU A 40 -1.54 8.61 12.39
N ALA A 41 -1.30 8.01 11.22
CA ALA A 41 -0.62 6.72 11.08
C ALA A 41 0.92 6.86 11.04
N ASP A 42 1.47 8.00 11.48
CA ASP A 42 2.91 8.29 11.55
C ASP A 42 3.63 8.26 10.18
N VAL A 43 2.91 8.46 9.08
CA VAL A 43 3.55 8.62 7.77
C VAL A 43 4.27 9.97 7.70
N HIS A 44 5.52 9.95 7.25
CA HIS A 44 6.34 11.16 7.19
C HIS A 44 5.71 12.25 6.33
N TYR A 45 5.72 13.49 6.80
CA TYR A 45 5.04 14.64 6.19
C TYR A 45 5.37 14.85 4.71
N SER A 46 6.65 14.73 4.30
CA SER A 46 7.03 14.90 2.89
C SER A 46 6.37 13.86 1.99
N VAL A 47 6.31 12.60 2.44
CA VAL A 47 5.66 11.49 1.70
C VAL A 47 4.18 11.76 1.54
N VAL A 48 3.51 12.20 2.61
CA VAL A 48 2.08 12.55 2.57
C VAL A 48 1.83 13.71 1.62
N LYS A 49 2.66 14.76 1.68
CA LYS A 49 2.55 15.93 0.80
C LYS A 49 2.64 15.54 -0.68
N ASP A 50 3.66 14.78 -1.04
CA ASP A 50 3.90 14.36 -2.43
C ASP A 50 2.80 13.39 -2.91
N PHE A 51 2.36 12.48 -2.05
CA PHE A 51 1.24 11.59 -2.32
C PHE A 51 -0.05 12.36 -2.62
N ILE A 52 -0.45 13.28 -1.75
CA ILE A 52 -1.67 14.10 -1.93
C ILE A 52 -1.59 14.93 -3.22
N ALA A 53 -0.43 15.51 -3.54
CA ALA A 53 -0.24 16.27 -4.76
C ALA A 53 -0.47 15.40 -6.01
N ARG A 54 0.12 14.19 -6.07
CA ARG A 54 -0.07 13.25 -7.18
C ARG A 54 -1.52 12.80 -7.32
N VAL A 55 -2.15 12.40 -6.21
CA VAL A 55 -3.57 12.00 -6.24
C VAL A 55 -4.45 13.14 -6.71
N ARG A 56 -4.25 14.37 -6.22
CA ARG A 56 -5.03 15.55 -6.60
C ARG A 56 -4.95 15.83 -8.10
N THR A 57 -3.73 15.83 -8.66
CA THR A 57 -3.53 16.08 -10.10
C THR A 57 -4.31 15.09 -10.96
N ARG A 58 -4.36 13.81 -10.58
CA ARG A 58 -5.10 12.78 -11.30
C ARG A 58 -6.61 12.83 -11.03
N ALA A 59 -7.00 13.10 -9.78
CA ALA A 59 -8.40 13.10 -9.34
C ALA A 59 -9.22 14.29 -9.89
N VAL A 60 -8.57 15.41 -10.18
CA VAL A 60 -9.20 16.60 -10.82
C VAL A 60 -9.14 16.50 -12.34
N GLY A 61 -8.42 15.55 -12.90
CA GLY A 61 -8.24 15.38 -14.34
C GLY A 61 -9.45 14.79 -15.08
N VAL A 62 -9.28 14.69 -16.40
CA VAL A 62 -10.30 14.18 -17.34
C VAL A 62 -10.76 12.76 -17.01
N GLU A 63 -9.88 11.92 -16.45
CA GLU A 63 -10.18 10.54 -16.07
C GLU A 63 -11.37 10.42 -15.10
N VAL A 64 -11.51 11.37 -14.18
CA VAL A 64 -12.60 11.36 -13.19
C VAL A 64 -13.85 12.04 -13.71
N SER A 65 -13.71 13.14 -14.45
CA SER A 65 -14.84 13.91 -15.01
C SER A 65 -15.64 13.13 -16.05
N GLN A 66 -14.99 12.21 -16.78
CA GLN A 66 -15.62 11.35 -17.80
C GLN A 66 -15.96 9.95 -17.30
N ALA A 67 -15.66 9.61 -16.06
CA ALA A 67 -15.92 8.29 -15.52
C ALA A 67 -17.42 8.08 -15.26
N LEU A 68 -17.93 6.88 -15.58
CA LEU A 68 -19.28 6.46 -15.22
C LEU A 68 -19.50 6.47 -13.69
N ASN A 69 -18.47 6.24 -12.91
CA ASN A 69 -18.49 6.31 -11.46
C ASN A 69 -17.26 7.08 -10.92
N PRO A 70 -17.38 8.43 -10.80
CA PRO A 70 -16.27 9.28 -10.36
C PRO A 70 -15.70 8.88 -8.98
N ALA A 71 -16.54 8.47 -8.04
CA ALA A 71 -16.09 8.08 -6.70
C ALA A 71 -15.20 6.83 -6.74
N GLN A 72 -15.56 5.83 -7.52
CA GLN A 72 -14.73 4.63 -7.69
C GLN A 72 -13.41 4.95 -8.39
N GLN A 73 -13.42 5.88 -9.35
CA GLN A 73 -12.20 6.30 -10.03
C GLN A 73 -11.23 6.99 -9.07
N VAL A 74 -11.72 7.88 -8.20
CA VAL A 74 -10.88 8.52 -7.16
C VAL A 74 -10.30 7.47 -6.22
N ILE A 75 -11.09 6.50 -5.76
CA ILE A 75 -10.61 5.40 -4.89
C ILE A 75 -9.53 4.58 -5.59
N LYS A 76 -9.71 4.28 -6.87
CA LYS A 76 -8.73 3.57 -7.70
C LYS A 76 -7.41 4.36 -7.79
N ILE A 77 -7.48 5.67 -8.07
CA ILE A 77 -6.32 6.55 -8.11
C ILE A 77 -5.57 6.54 -6.77
N VAL A 78 -6.28 6.68 -5.65
CA VAL A 78 -5.67 6.61 -4.30
C VAL A 78 -4.96 5.27 -4.10
N HIS A 79 -5.58 4.16 -4.46
CA HIS A 79 -4.98 2.83 -4.34
C HIS A 79 -3.71 2.70 -5.20
N GLU A 80 -3.75 3.11 -6.46
CA GLU A 80 -2.60 3.07 -7.36
C GLU A 80 -1.44 3.92 -6.83
N GLU A 81 -1.72 5.13 -6.34
CA GLU A 81 -0.70 6.01 -5.77
C GLU A 81 -0.13 5.47 -4.43
N LEU A 82 -0.91 4.75 -3.63
CA LEU A 82 -0.40 4.03 -2.46
C LEU A 82 0.57 2.93 -2.88
N VAL A 83 0.21 2.12 -3.88
CA VAL A 83 1.09 1.08 -4.43
C VAL A 83 2.38 1.69 -4.98
N ASN A 84 2.28 2.77 -5.76
CA ASN A 84 3.44 3.50 -6.30
C ASN A 84 4.35 4.06 -5.20
N THR A 85 3.76 4.55 -4.10
CA THR A 85 4.50 5.07 -2.94
C THR A 85 5.25 3.97 -2.19
N LEU A 86 4.68 2.76 -2.10
CA LEU A 86 5.34 1.59 -1.51
C LEU A 86 6.46 1.04 -2.41
N GLY A 87 6.39 1.30 -3.71
CA GLY A 87 7.37 0.86 -4.71
C GLY A 87 7.29 -0.62 -5.05
N GLU A 88 8.25 -1.06 -5.86
CA GLU A 88 8.33 -2.45 -6.28
C GLU A 88 8.77 -3.37 -5.12
N PRO A 89 8.20 -4.59 -5.03
CA PRO A 89 8.56 -5.52 -3.97
C PRO A 89 10.01 -5.97 -4.11
N GLY A 90 10.82 -5.68 -3.09
CA GLY A 90 12.21 -6.12 -3.01
C GLY A 90 12.31 -7.66 -2.98
N ARG A 91 13.29 -8.22 -3.68
CA ARG A 91 13.62 -9.64 -3.61
C ARG A 91 14.71 -9.86 -2.57
N ILE A 92 14.45 -10.78 -1.62
CA ILE A 92 15.49 -11.19 -0.69
C ILE A 92 16.54 -11.99 -1.48
N ASN A 93 17.76 -11.45 -1.55
CA ASN A 93 18.88 -12.12 -2.16
C ASN A 93 19.46 -13.15 -1.16
N LEU A 94 19.20 -14.42 -1.44
CA LEU A 94 19.75 -15.54 -0.69
C LEU A 94 20.90 -16.23 -1.47
N THR A 95 21.61 -15.52 -2.34
CA THR A 95 22.80 -16.01 -3.04
C THR A 95 24.07 -15.69 -2.22
N GLY A 96 25.12 -16.50 -2.36
CA GLY A 96 26.39 -16.34 -1.63
C GLY A 96 26.77 -17.57 -0.80
N GLU A 97 27.84 -17.44 -0.03
CA GLU A 97 28.38 -18.52 0.82
C GLU A 97 27.43 -18.87 1.97
N LYS A 98 27.50 -20.09 2.46
CA LYS A 98 26.71 -20.59 3.60
C LYS A 98 27.57 -20.59 4.88
N PRO A 99 26.98 -20.33 6.06
CA PRO A 99 25.57 -20.09 6.36
C PRO A 99 25.12 -18.67 6.01
N ARG A 100 23.82 -18.49 5.63
CA ARG A 100 23.22 -17.18 5.39
C ARG A 100 22.39 -16.78 6.61
N VAL A 101 22.74 -15.66 7.20
CA VAL A 101 22.08 -15.15 8.39
C VAL A 101 21.15 -14.00 8.00
N VAL A 102 19.88 -14.10 8.37
CA VAL A 102 18.87 -13.04 8.21
C VAL A 102 18.39 -12.65 9.60
N MET A 103 18.66 -11.41 10.00
CA MET A 103 18.21 -10.87 11.28
C MET A 103 16.93 -10.05 11.09
N LEU A 104 15.87 -10.43 11.83
CA LEU A 104 14.59 -9.71 11.84
C LEU A 104 14.55 -8.75 13.04
N CYS A 105 14.55 -7.45 12.76
CA CYS A 105 14.48 -6.41 13.76
C CYS A 105 13.10 -5.77 13.83
N GLY A 106 12.70 -5.29 15.00
CA GLY A 106 11.43 -4.59 15.21
C GLY A 106 10.97 -4.61 16.65
N LEU A 107 9.97 -3.78 16.97
CA LEU A 107 9.36 -3.71 18.30
C LEU A 107 8.57 -4.98 18.64
N GLN A 108 8.20 -5.13 19.90
CA GLN A 108 7.33 -6.23 20.33
C GLN A 108 5.99 -6.15 19.62
N GLY A 109 5.47 -7.28 19.15
CA GLY A 109 4.22 -7.35 18.39
C GLY A 109 4.33 -6.97 16.91
N SER A 110 5.50 -6.60 16.38
CA SER A 110 5.70 -6.23 14.96
C SER A 110 5.66 -7.40 13.97
N GLY A 111 5.34 -8.61 14.42
CA GLY A 111 5.19 -9.78 13.54
C GLY A 111 6.49 -10.49 13.14
N LYS A 112 7.62 -10.26 13.86
CA LYS A 112 8.92 -10.89 13.55
C LYS A 112 8.85 -12.41 13.46
N THR A 113 8.24 -13.06 14.44
CA THR A 113 8.10 -14.52 14.48
C THR A 113 7.25 -15.04 13.32
N THR A 114 6.16 -14.35 13.02
CA THR A 114 5.30 -14.68 11.86
C THR A 114 6.05 -14.53 10.54
N MET A 115 6.86 -13.47 10.41
CA MET A 115 7.68 -13.24 9.22
C MET A 115 8.79 -14.30 9.09
N ALA A 116 9.43 -14.66 10.21
CA ALA A 116 10.43 -15.74 10.23
C ALA A 116 9.86 -17.06 9.70
N GLY A 117 8.68 -17.46 10.17
CA GLY A 117 7.99 -18.65 9.69
C GLY A 117 7.64 -18.61 8.19
N LYS A 118 7.15 -17.47 7.71
CA LYS A 118 6.87 -17.27 6.27
C LYS A 118 8.13 -17.32 5.41
N LEU A 119 9.23 -16.73 5.87
CA LEU A 119 10.52 -16.77 5.16
C LEU A 119 11.09 -18.17 5.13
N ALA A 120 11.04 -18.91 6.25
CA ALA A 120 11.50 -20.29 6.32
C ALA A 120 10.74 -21.16 5.31
N ARG A 121 9.41 -21.13 5.32
CA ARG A 121 8.57 -21.84 4.36
C ARG A 121 8.94 -21.51 2.90
N ARG A 122 9.08 -20.24 2.58
CA ARG A 122 9.46 -19.80 1.22
C ARG A 122 10.86 -20.27 0.82
N SER A 123 11.80 -20.43 1.75
CA SER A 123 13.13 -20.95 1.48
C SER A 123 13.11 -22.46 1.19
N GLU A 124 12.23 -23.21 1.85
CA GLU A 124 12.03 -24.65 1.61
C GLU A 124 11.34 -24.93 0.28
N GLU A 125 10.31 -24.18 -0.08
CA GLU A 125 9.65 -24.28 -1.39
C GLU A 125 10.65 -24.09 -2.56
N ARG A 126 11.66 -23.21 -2.39
CA ARG A 126 12.74 -23.05 -3.36
C ARG A 126 13.73 -24.22 -3.39
N ARG A 127 13.93 -24.92 -2.28
CA ARG A 127 14.78 -26.13 -2.23
C ARG A 127 14.11 -27.30 -2.95
N VAL A 128 12.86 -27.58 -2.63
CA VAL A 128 12.07 -28.65 -3.27
C VAL A 128 12.01 -28.46 -4.79
N GLY A 129 11.83 -27.24 -5.28
CA GLY A 129 11.84 -26.96 -6.72
C GLY A 129 13.20 -27.17 -7.41
N LYS A 130 14.33 -27.11 -6.67
CA LYS A 130 15.67 -27.41 -7.23
C LYS A 130 15.99 -28.90 -7.20
N GLU A 131 15.57 -29.62 -6.18
CA GLU A 131 15.79 -31.07 -6.07
C GLU A 131 14.99 -31.85 -7.13
N CYS A 132 13.79 -31.40 -7.50
CA CYS A 132 13.03 -31.96 -8.61
C CYS A 132 13.69 -31.76 -10.00
N ARG A 133 14.53 -30.73 -10.18
CA ARG A 133 15.24 -30.48 -11.45
C ARG A 133 16.54 -31.26 -11.62
N SER A 134 17.10 -31.79 -10.55
CA SER A 134 18.37 -32.54 -10.60
C SER A 134 18.20 -34.06 -10.72
N ARG A 135 16.98 -34.56 -10.88
CA ARG A 135 16.66 -35.97 -11.03
C ARG A 135 16.20 -36.42 -12.43
N TRP A 136 16.47 -35.56 -13.46
CA TRP A 136 16.22 -35.92 -14.87
C TRP A 136 17.47 -35.67 -15.69
#